data_587e0115bb755648d8d7ca0c10093049
#
_entry.id   587e0115bb755648d8d7ca0c10093049
#
_cell.length_a   1.000
_cell.length_b   1.000
_cell.length_c   1.000
_cell.angle_alpha   90.00
_cell.angle_beta   90.00
_cell.angle_gamma   90.00
#
_symmetry.space_group_name_H-M   'P 1'
#
loop_
_entity.id
_entity.type
_entity.pdbx_description
1 polymer ?
#
loop_
_entity_poly.entity_id
_entity_poly.type
_entity_poly.pdbx_seq_one_letter_code
_entity_poly.pdbx_strand_id
1 'polypeptide(L)'
;MRRFVVADRSMEPTLIAGQGLIGLRQNRVRPGELRCVEHPGEPGLWLVKRVESVDRSAMRIASDNTDVAAVDSRLFGPVPILGSYRVIACVPLRWM
;
A
#
# COMPACT_ATOMS: atom_id res chain seq x y z
N MET A 1 8.43 10.72 8.44
CA MET A 1 7.06 10.28 8.18
C MET A 1 6.50 10.97 6.96
N ARG A 2 5.60 10.34 6.28
CA ARG A 2 4.98 10.89 5.08
C ARG A 2 3.47 10.67 5.12
N ARG A 3 2.71 11.62 4.56
CA ARG A 3 1.26 11.52 4.45
C ARG A 3 0.88 10.97 3.08
N PHE A 4 -0.17 10.15 3.08
CA PHE A 4 -0.77 9.63 1.87
C PHE A 4 -2.29 9.75 1.97
N VAL A 5 -2.96 9.74 0.82
CA VAL A 5 -4.43 9.72 0.76
C VAL A 5 -4.83 8.52 -0.09
N VAL A 6 -5.78 7.75 0.41
CA VAL A 6 -6.32 6.61 -0.34
C VAL A 6 -7.06 7.13 -1.54
N ALA A 7 -6.68 6.68 -2.75
CA ALA A 7 -7.19 7.24 -3.99
C ALA A 7 -8.28 6.40 -4.64
N ASP A 8 -8.36 5.10 -4.34
CA ASP A 8 -9.31 4.22 -5.00
C ASP A 8 -9.93 3.22 -4.02
N ARG A 9 -10.70 2.27 -4.56
CA ARG A 9 -11.45 1.29 -3.78
C ARG A 9 -10.72 -0.02 -3.54
N SER A 10 -9.46 -0.12 -3.95
CA SER A 10 -8.75 -1.40 -3.93
C SER A 10 -8.56 -1.99 -2.53
N MET A 11 -8.59 -1.16 -1.49
CA MET A 11 -8.39 -1.62 -0.12
C MET A 11 -9.67 -1.64 0.71
N GLU A 12 -10.84 -1.48 0.09
CA GLU A 12 -12.10 -1.63 0.82
C GLU A 12 -12.31 -3.08 1.24
N PRO A 13 -12.92 -3.34 2.39
CA PRO A 13 -13.46 -2.36 3.34
C PRO A 13 -12.45 -1.83 4.36
N THR A 14 -11.20 -2.26 4.29
CA THR A 14 -10.17 -1.88 5.26
C THR A 14 -9.89 -0.38 5.24
N LEU A 15 -9.74 0.17 4.03
CA LEU A 15 -9.48 1.60 3.81
C LEU A 15 -10.44 2.12 2.75
N ILE A 16 -10.89 3.35 2.93
CA ILE A 16 -11.87 4.01 2.06
C ILE A 16 -11.20 5.18 1.34
N ALA A 17 -11.56 5.37 0.06
CA ALA A 17 -11.02 6.50 -0.73
C ALA A 17 -11.22 7.83 0.00
N GLY A 18 -10.20 8.67 -0.01
CA GLY A 18 -10.18 9.94 0.70
C GLY A 18 -9.60 9.88 2.10
N GLN A 19 -9.47 8.68 2.66
CA GLN A 19 -8.91 8.49 4.00
C GLN A 19 -7.42 8.83 4.01
N GLY A 20 -6.97 9.53 5.06
CA GLY A 20 -5.56 9.86 5.22
C GLY A 20 -4.78 8.74 5.88
N LEU A 21 -3.52 8.62 5.47
CA LEU A 21 -2.60 7.64 6.03
C LEU A 21 -1.31 8.32 6.43
N ILE A 22 -0.69 7.82 7.49
CA ILE A 22 0.65 8.22 7.88
C ILE A 22 1.56 7.02 7.69
N GLY A 23 2.61 7.21 6.90
CA GLY A 23 3.59 6.18 6.62
C GLY A 23 4.94 6.47 7.25
N LEU A 24 5.61 5.41 7.69
CA LEU A 24 6.97 5.46 8.21
C LEU A 24 7.86 4.65 7.28
N ARG A 25 8.94 5.25 6.79
CA ARG A 25 9.91 4.52 5.99
C ARG A 25 10.58 3.46 6.86
N GLN A 26 10.42 2.21 6.48
CA GLN A 26 10.92 1.09 7.26
C GLN A 26 11.21 -0.08 6.32
N ASN A 27 12.42 -0.64 6.43
CA ASN A 27 12.85 -1.72 5.54
C ASN A 27 12.53 -3.12 6.07
N ARG A 28 12.12 -3.23 7.32
CA ARG A 28 11.68 -4.51 7.88
C ARG A 28 10.20 -4.68 7.59
N VAL A 29 9.86 -5.72 6.84
CA VAL A 29 8.50 -5.97 6.37
C VAL A 29 8.02 -7.32 6.85
N ARG A 30 6.75 -7.40 7.24
CA ARG A 30 6.07 -8.65 7.59
C ARG A 30 4.82 -8.82 6.75
N PRO A 31 4.49 -10.06 6.36
CA PRO A 31 3.21 -10.33 5.71
C PRO A 31 2.04 -9.82 6.57
N GLY A 32 1.02 -9.30 5.91
CA GLY A 32 -0.15 -8.72 6.57
C GLY A 32 -0.08 -7.23 6.83
N GLU A 33 1.10 -6.60 6.71
CA GLU A 33 1.23 -5.16 6.87
C GLU A 33 0.59 -4.42 5.70
N LEU A 34 0.11 -3.20 5.99
CA LEU A 34 -0.25 -2.25 4.94
C LEU A 34 0.97 -1.42 4.59
N ARG A 35 1.25 -1.30 3.30
CA ARG A 35 2.39 -0.55 2.79
C ARG A 35 1.97 0.40 1.68
N CYS A 36 2.57 1.59 1.70
CA CYS A 36 2.50 2.51 0.57
C CYS A 36 3.73 2.28 -0.30
N VAL A 37 3.49 1.97 -1.56
CA VAL A 37 4.55 1.68 -2.53
C VAL A 37 4.37 2.56 -3.76
N GLU A 38 5.47 2.96 -4.38
CA GLU A 38 5.41 3.68 -5.64
C GLU A 38 5.18 2.69 -6.76
N HIS A 39 4.27 3.02 -7.68
CA HIS A 39 3.95 2.15 -8.81
C HIS A 39 5.21 1.96 -9.68
N PRO A 40 5.61 0.72 -9.98
CA PRO A 40 6.85 0.48 -10.72
C PRO A 40 6.88 1.10 -12.11
N GLY A 41 5.73 1.20 -12.77
CA GLY A 41 5.63 1.75 -14.12
C GLY A 41 5.21 3.22 -14.19
N GLU A 42 4.87 3.84 -13.05
CA GLU A 42 4.39 5.23 -13.02
C GLU A 42 5.00 5.97 -11.83
N PRO A 43 6.17 6.59 -12.02
CA PRO A 43 6.79 7.39 -10.96
C PRO A 43 5.84 8.49 -10.46
N GLY A 44 5.79 8.65 -9.14
CA GLY A 44 4.89 9.61 -8.50
C GLY A 44 3.52 9.08 -8.16
N LEU A 45 3.13 7.91 -8.69
CA LEU A 45 1.88 7.26 -8.32
C LEU A 45 2.13 6.32 -7.16
N TRP A 46 1.51 6.61 -6.01
CA TRP A 46 1.65 5.79 -4.81
C TRP A 46 0.41 4.93 -4.60
N LEU A 47 0.64 3.67 -4.25
CA LEU A 47 -0.41 2.69 -3.99
C LEU A 47 -0.34 2.26 -2.55
N VAL A 48 -1.49 2.05 -1.90
CA VAL A 48 -1.55 1.39 -0.60
C VAL A 48 -2.06 -0.03 -0.82
N LYS A 49 -1.30 -1.01 -0.33
CA LYS A 49 -1.60 -2.42 -0.54
C LYS A 49 -1.24 -3.22 0.71
N ARG A 50 -1.74 -4.45 0.77
CA ARG A 50 -1.40 -5.40 1.82
C ARG A 50 -0.22 -6.26 1.39
N VAL A 51 0.75 -6.45 2.27
CA VAL A 51 1.87 -7.34 2.00
C VAL A 51 1.38 -8.79 2.08
N GLU A 52 1.51 -9.49 0.97
CA GLU A 52 1.12 -10.90 0.87
C GLU A 52 2.27 -11.83 1.27
N SER A 53 3.46 -11.54 0.77
CA SER A 53 4.65 -12.32 1.08
C SER A 53 5.90 -11.46 0.92
N VAL A 54 7.00 -11.92 1.53
CA VAL A 54 8.28 -11.22 1.51
C VAL A 54 9.35 -12.21 1.07
N ASP A 55 10.23 -11.75 0.16
CA ASP A 55 11.36 -12.54 -0.31
C ASP A 55 12.56 -11.62 -0.49
N ARG A 56 13.51 -11.73 0.46
CA ARG A 56 14.73 -10.91 0.49
C ARG A 56 14.40 -9.41 0.46
N SER A 57 14.75 -8.72 -0.63
CA SER A 57 14.55 -7.28 -0.78
C SER A 57 13.25 -6.91 -1.50
N ALA A 58 12.42 -7.89 -1.82
CA ALA A 58 11.18 -7.68 -2.55
C ALA A 58 9.99 -8.21 -1.78
N MET A 59 8.80 -7.71 -2.11
CA MET A 59 7.56 -8.17 -1.49
C MET A 59 6.47 -8.27 -2.56
N ARG A 60 5.55 -9.21 -2.37
CA ARG A 60 4.33 -9.31 -3.15
C ARG A 60 3.22 -8.58 -2.41
N ILE A 61 2.46 -7.79 -3.15
CA ILE A 61 1.39 -6.97 -2.59
C ILE A 61 0.06 -7.35 -3.22
N ALA A 62 -1.01 -7.13 -2.48
CA ALA A 62 -2.35 -7.47 -2.93
C ALA A 62 -3.36 -6.45 -2.42
N SER A 63 -4.48 -6.33 -3.14
CA SER A 63 -5.62 -5.53 -2.73
C SER A 63 -6.53 -6.32 -1.82
N ASP A 64 -7.09 -5.67 -0.79
CA ASP A 64 -8.07 -6.29 0.08
C ASP A 64 -9.43 -6.46 -0.61
N ASN A 65 -9.76 -5.56 -1.53
CA ASN A 65 -11.03 -5.61 -2.24
C ASN A 65 -10.93 -6.54 -3.46
N THR A 66 -11.53 -7.73 -3.34
CA THR A 66 -11.50 -8.72 -4.41
C THR A 66 -12.51 -8.45 -5.53
N ASP A 67 -13.45 -7.52 -5.31
CA ASP A 67 -14.46 -7.19 -6.31
C ASP A 67 -13.98 -6.19 -7.35
N VAL A 68 -12.85 -5.55 -7.10
CA VAL A 68 -12.26 -4.56 -8.00
C VAL A 68 -11.10 -5.20 -8.73
N ALA A 69 -11.03 -4.97 -10.06
CA ALA A 69 -9.86 -5.38 -10.85
C ALA A 69 -8.65 -4.63 -10.29
N ALA A 70 -7.86 -5.31 -9.51
CA ALA A 70 -6.83 -4.69 -8.71
C ALA A 70 -5.47 -4.72 -9.39
N VAL A 71 -4.73 -3.62 -9.24
CA VAL A 71 -3.32 -3.59 -9.57
C VAL A 71 -2.59 -4.17 -8.36
N ASP A 72 -2.13 -5.39 -8.47
CA ASP A 72 -1.37 -6.06 -7.41
C ASP A 72 -0.10 -6.68 -8.00
N SER A 73 0.68 -7.36 -7.15
CA SER A 73 1.97 -7.89 -7.58
C SER A 73 1.87 -9.00 -8.62
N ARG A 74 0.68 -9.57 -8.87
CA ARG A 74 0.49 -10.53 -9.96
C ARG A 74 0.49 -9.85 -11.32
N LEU A 75 0.17 -8.54 -11.38
CA LEU A 75 0.16 -7.78 -12.61
C LEU A 75 1.55 -7.24 -12.97
N PHE A 76 2.33 -6.84 -11.98
CA PHE A 76 3.66 -6.28 -12.24
C PHE A 76 4.77 -6.95 -11.40
N GLY A 77 4.46 -8.10 -10.79
CA GLY A 77 5.42 -8.90 -10.02
C GLY A 77 5.76 -8.31 -8.65
N PRO A 78 6.80 -8.84 -8.02
CA PRO A 78 7.25 -8.33 -6.73
C PRO A 78 7.72 -6.89 -6.83
N VAL A 79 7.53 -6.12 -5.77
CA VAL A 79 7.97 -4.72 -5.68
C VAL A 79 9.08 -4.59 -4.65
N PRO A 80 9.98 -3.61 -4.81
CA PRO A 80 11.05 -3.40 -3.83
C PRO A 80 10.52 -2.99 -2.47
N ILE A 81 11.13 -3.49 -1.41
CA ILE A 81 10.85 -3.05 -0.04
C ILE A 81 11.45 -1.66 0.17
N LEU A 82 12.65 -1.43 -0.36
CA LEU A 82 13.35 -0.17 -0.21
C LEU A 82 12.53 0.97 -0.82
N GLY A 83 12.35 2.04 -0.05
CA GLY A 83 11.56 3.19 -0.48
C GLY A 83 10.07 3.09 -0.17
N SER A 84 9.60 1.94 0.32
CA SER A 84 8.21 1.80 0.74
C SER A 84 8.00 2.35 2.15
N TYR A 85 6.74 2.64 2.48
CA TYR A 85 6.36 3.18 3.79
C TYR A 85 5.36 2.23 4.46
N ARG A 86 5.63 1.86 5.70
CA ARG A 86 4.67 1.13 6.51
C ARG A 86 3.57 2.09 6.98
N VAL A 87 2.33 1.70 6.84
CA VAL A 87 1.21 2.48 7.35
C VAL A 87 1.15 2.28 8.86
N ILE A 88 1.35 3.37 9.62
CA ILE A 88 1.36 3.33 11.09
C ILE A 88 0.13 3.98 11.71
N ALA A 89 -0.63 4.75 10.93
CA ALA A 89 -1.84 5.39 11.42
C ALA A 89 -2.78 5.69 10.25
N CYS A 90 -4.07 5.62 10.52
CA CYS A 90 -5.12 6.00 9.58
C CYS A 90 -5.91 7.15 10.19
N VAL A 91 -6.14 8.20 9.40
CA VAL A 91 -6.90 9.37 9.83
C VAL A 91 -8.35 9.18 9.35
N PRO A 92 -9.34 9.21 10.25
CA PRO A 92 -10.74 9.08 9.85
C PRO A 92 -11.16 10.18 8.87
N LEU A 93 -12.05 9.85 7.92
CA LEU A 93 -12.54 10.80 6.93
C LEU A 93 -13.09 12.08 7.55
N ARG A 94 -13.78 11.97 8.67
CA ARG A 94 -14.38 13.12 9.38
C ARG A 94 -13.35 14.14 9.87
N TRP A 95 -12.08 13.77 9.87
CA TRP A 95 -10.98 14.62 10.36
C TRP A 95 -10.13 15.16 9.22
N MET A 96 -10.51 14.85 7.99
CA MET A 96 -9.85 15.31 6.78
C MET A 96 -10.55 16.58 6.21
#